data_c37499fc25a17a6c649722c8d70ef8ec
#
_entry.id   c37499fc25a17a6c649722c8d70ef8ec
#
_cell.length_a   1.000
_cell.length_b   1.000
_cell.length_c   1.000
_cell.angle_alpha   90.00
_cell.angle_beta   90.00
_cell.angle_gamma   90.00
#
_symmetry.space_group_name_H-M   'P 1'
#
loop_
_entity.id
_entity.type
_entity.pdbx_description
1 polymer ?
#
loop_
_entity_poly.entity_id
_entity_poly.type
_entity_poly.pdbx_seq_one_letter_code
_entity_poly.pdbx_strand_id
1 'polypeptide(L)'
;EAQAPSYSQKVVRSKEFQNFQISYSKVIATYRTVLEDCAIYHKSLNYEQLLSDTRELYYSCKTSLELFDMLHNMRSVEDSVYAHSLNVSLISRRLGRWLKFSPEELDTLTLAGALHDIGKLKIPAEVLNKPGKYTDEEFALVKQHPKFGYDILKSLPLDSHVKKAVLCHHERSDGSGYPTGLSQSDIDEYAAIVSIADVYDAMTAARSYRAPLCVFQVINNFEHDGLSKYNPKFILTFLSHIAGTYQNNRVLLNDGRV
;
A
#
# COMPACT_ATOMS: atom_id res chain seq x y z
N GLU A 1 -15.60 4.56 37.29
CA GLU A 1 -14.81 5.65 36.67
C GLU A 1 -14.71 5.35 35.19
N ALA A 2 -15.14 6.28 34.32
CA ALA A 2 -15.05 6.12 32.87
C ALA A 2 -13.57 6.16 32.46
N GLN A 3 -13.08 5.09 31.88
CA GLN A 3 -11.71 4.98 31.40
C GLN A 3 -11.43 6.07 30.35
N ALA A 4 -10.34 6.82 30.49
CA ALA A 4 -9.97 7.87 29.54
C ALA A 4 -9.86 7.27 28.12
N PRO A 5 -10.34 7.98 27.07
CA PRO A 5 -10.32 7.46 25.71
C PRO A 5 -8.88 7.18 25.24
N SER A 6 -8.68 6.05 24.57
CA SER A 6 -7.39 5.67 23.97
C SER A 6 -6.97 6.69 22.88
N TYR A 7 -5.68 6.68 22.49
CA TYR A 7 -5.18 7.55 21.44
C TYR A 7 -5.96 7.37 20.13
N SER A 8 -6.17 6.14 19.67
CA SER A 8 -6.97 5.84 18.48
C SER A 8 -8.41 6.38 18.60
N GLN A 9 -9.06 6.23 19.76
CA GLN A 9 -10.39 6.81 19.97
C GLN A 9 -10.40 8.33 19.90
N LYS A 10 -9.33 9.00 20.33
CA LYS A 10 -9.19 10.45 20.18
C LYS A 10 -9.02 10.85 18.72
N VAL A 11 -8.18 10.13 17.96
CA VAL A 11 -7.98 10.35 16.51
C VAL A 11 -9.30 10.21 15.77
N VAL A 12 -10.01 9.09 15.95
CA VAL A 12 -11.29 8.82 15.25
C VAL A 12 -12.39 9.87 15.56
N ARG A 13 -12.35 10.47 16.74
CA ARG A 13 -13.30 11.55 17.13
C ARG A 13 -12.88 12.94 16.65
N SER A 14 -11.68 13.09 16.10
CA SER A 14 -11.20 14.39 15.63
C SER A 14 -11.92 14.83 14.35
N LYS A 15 -12.06 16.15 14.17
CA LYS A 15 -12.63 16.72 12.96
C LYS A 15 -11.75 16.44 11.73
N GLU A 16 -10.45 16.40 11.94
CA GLU A 16 -9.45 16.08 10.93
C GLU A 16 -9.68 14.67 10.38
N PHE A 17 -9.87 13.67 11.25
CA PHE A 17 -10.16 12.30 10.82
C PHE A 17 -11.51 12.19 10.10
N GLN A 18 -12.57 12.85 10.59
CA GLN A 18 -13.86 12.83 9.93
C GLN A 18 -13.80 13.42 8.51
N ASN A 19 -13.08 14.54 8.34
CA ASN A 19 -12.86 15.14 7.03
C ASN A 19 -12.03 14.21 6.12
N PHE A 20 -10.96 13.62 6.65
CA PHE A 20 -10.15 12.65 5.92
C PHE A 20 -10.98 11.45 5.48
N GLN A 21 -11.81 10.89 6.35
CA GLN A 21 -12.69 9.76 6.06
C GLN A 21 -13.64 10.05 4.89
N ILE A 22 -14.25 11.25 4.87
CA ILE A 22 -15.13 11.66 3.76
C ILE A 22 -14.35 11.72 2.45
N SER A 23 -13.18 12.37 2.44
CA SER A 23 -12.33 12.48 1.26
C SER A 23 -11.81 11.12 0.81
N TYR A 24 -11.36 10.30 1.74
CA TYR A 24 -10.89 8.94 1.49
C TYR A 24 -11.97 8.07 0.81
N SER A 25 -13.20 8.09 1.33
CA SER A 25 -14.31 7.34 0.74
C SER A 25 -14.65 7.80 -0.68
N LYS A 26 -14.54 9.10 -0.98
CA LYS A 26 -14.68 9.61 -2.35
C LYS A 26 -13.60 9.05 -3.28
N VAL A 27 -12.34 9.10 -2.83
CA VAL A 27 -11.21 8.60 -3.63
C VAL A 27 -11.35 7.10 -3.88
N ILE A 28 -11.81 6.31 -2.89
CA ILE A 28 -12.11 4.88 -3.07
C ILE A 28 -13.17 4.67 -4.17
N ALA A 29 -14.22 5.47 -4.19
CA ALA A 29 -15.23 5.38 -5.24
C ALA A 29 -14.64 5.68 -6.64
N THR A 30 -13.76 6.68 -6.75
CA THR A 30 -13.00 6.96 -7.98
C THR A 30 -12.12 5.76 -8.38
N TYR A 31 -11.34 5.21 -7.44
CA TYR A 31 -10.49 4.04 -7.68
C TYR A 31 -11.31 2.88 -8.22
N ARG A 32 -12.43 2.54 -7.56
CA ARG A 32 -13.32 1.49 -8.02
C ARG A 32 -13.75 1.72 -9.46
N THR A 33 -14.34 2.88 -9.74
CA THR A 33 -14.86 3.19 -11.09
C THR A 33 -13.75 3.14 -12.14
N VAL A 34 -12.62 3.81 -11.91
CA VAL A 34 -11.55 3.91 -12.91
C VAL A 34 -10.87 2.56 -13.15
N LEU A 35 -10.61 1.79 -12.10
CA LEU A 35 -9.94 0.49 -12.23
C LEU A 35 -10.87 -0.56 -12.85
N GLU A 36 -12.15 -0.60 -12.45
CA GLU A 36 -13.14 -1.51 -13.07
C GLU A 36 -13.40 -1.15 -14.53
N ASP A 37 -13.55 0.13 -14.84
CA ASP A 37 -13.73 0.60 -16.23
C ASP A 37 -12.57 0.13 -17.12
N CYS A 38 -11.35 0.25 -16.65
CA CYS A 38 -10.17 -0.20 -17.39
C CYS A 38 -10.07 -1.74 -17.45
N ALA A 39 -10.10 -2.40 -16.29
CA ALA A 39 -9.79 -3.83 -16.22
C ALA A 39 -10.95 -4.73 -16.69
N ILE A 40 -12.19 -4.36 -16.43
CA ILE A 40 -13.37 -5.19 -16.68
C ILE A 40 -14.07 -4.76 -17.97
N TYR A 41 -14.31 -3.44 -18.12
CA TYR A 41 -15.08 -2.91 -19.22
C TYR A 41 -14.24 -2.42 -20.40
N HIS A 42 -12.90 -2.57 -20.34
CA HIS A 42 -11.95 -2.20 -21.39
C HIS A 42 -12.06 -0.74 -21.88
N LYS A 43 -12.48 0.16 -20.99
CA LYS A 43 -12.50 1.59 -21.25
C LYS A 43 -11.10 2.21 -21.05
N SER A 44 -10.93 3.45 -21.50
CA SER A 44 -9.71 4.21 -21.26
C SER A 44 -9.46 4.43 -19.76
N LEU A 45 -8.21 4.25 -19.32
CA LEU A 45 -7.80 4.51 -17.95
C LEU A 45 -7.69 6.02 -17.71
N ASN A 46 -8.54 6.57 -16.86
CA ASN A 46 -8.43 7.96 -16.40
C ASN A 46 -7.41 8.08 -15.25
N TYR A 47 -6.13 7.91 -15.57
CA TYR A 47 -5.06 7.96 -14.57
C TYR A 47 -4.85 9.38 -14.00
N GLU A 48 -5.20 10.43 -14.75
CA GLU A 48 -5.12 11.82 -14.29
C GLU A 48 -6.05 12.07 -13.10
N GLN A 49 -7.26 11.50 -13.13
CA GLN A 49 -8.21 11.58 -12.03
C GLN A 49 -7.69 10.83 -10.80
N LEU A 50 -7.17 9.60 -10.98
CA LEU A 50 -6.56 8.84 -9.87
C LEU A 50 -5.45 9.63 -9.20
N LEU A 51 -4.56 10.22 -10.01
CA LEU A 51 -3.43 11.00 -9.53
C LEU A 51 -3.86 12.26 -8.79
N SER A 52 -4.80 13.01 -9.37
CA SER A 52 -5.32 14.25 -8.79
C SER A 52 -5.96 14.01 -7.43
N ASP A 53 -6.88 13.03 -7.34
CA ASP A 53 -7.61 12.72 -6.11
C ASP A 53 -6.66 12.17 -5.03
N THR A 54 -5.71 11.32 -5.41
CA THR A 54 -4.70 10.79 -4.48
C THR A 54 -3.79 11.90 -3.95
N ARG A 55 -3.38 12.84 -4.79
CA ARG A 55 -2.55 13.99 -4.40
C ARG A 55 -3.30 14.90 -3.43
N GLU A 56 -4.56 15.23 -3.71
CA GLU A 56 -5.39 16.04 -2.82
C GLU A 56 -5.50 15.39 -1.45
N LEU A 57 -5.82 14.09 -1.39
CA LEU A 57 -5.90 13.35 -0.14
C LEU A 57 -4.54 13.29 0.58
N TYR A 58 -3.44 13.08 -0.15
CA TYR A 58 -2.09 13.06 0.42
C TYR A 58 -1.73 14.39 1.11
N TYR A 59 -2.03 15.52 0.46
CA TYR A 59 -1.71 16.85 0.99
C TYR A 59 -2.70 17.35 2.05
N SER A 60 -3.80 16.67 2.28
CA SER A 60 -4.67 16.93 3.43
C SER A 60 -3.99 16.58 4.76
N CYS A 61 -3.01 15.66 4.75
CA CYS A 61 -2.18 15.32 5.91
C CYS A 61 -0.90 16.16 5.94
N LYS A 62 -0.67 16.89 7.02
CA LYS A 62 0.47 17.82 7.18
C LYS A 62 1.77 17.08 7.50
N THR A 63 1.69 15.98 8.23
CA THR A 63 2.84 15.22 8.73
C THR A 63 2.78 13.74 8.33
N SER A 64 3.91 13.04 8.47
CA SER A 64 3.96 11.58 8.29
C SER A 64 3.11 10.87 9.34
N LEU A 65 3.19 11.31 10.60
CA LEU A 65 2.40 10.73 11.68
C LEU A 65 0.91 10.83 11.39
N GLU A 66 0.43 12.01 11.00
CA GLU A 66 -0.96 12.22 10.63
C GLU A 66 -1.40 11.27 9.51
N LEU A 67 -0.60 11.14 8.43
CA LEU A 67 -0.93 10.23 7.33
C LEU A 67 -1.05 8.78 7.82
N PHE A 68 -0.06 8.28 8.56
CA PHE A 68 -0.07 6.89 9.02
C PHE A 68 -1.16 6.62 10.06
N ASP A 69 -1.47 7.58 10.93
CA ASP A 69 -2.59 7.49 11.88
C ASP A 69 -3.95 7.45 11.15
N MET A 70 -4.13 8.31 10.13
CA MET A 70 -5.34 8.29 9.31
C MET A 70 -5.50 6.93 8.62
N LEU A 71 -4.46 6.45 7.92
CA LEU A 71 -4.50 5.15 7.24
C LEU A 71 -4.75 4.00 8.21
N HIS A 72 -4.10 4.00 9.38
CA HIS A 72 -4.31 2.97 10.39
C HIS A 72 -5.77 2.89 10.85
N ASN A 73 -6.40 4.02 11.12
CA ASN A 73 -7.78 4.05 11.59
C ASN A 73 -8.81 3.82 10.48
N MET A 74 -8.48 4.14 9.21
CA MET A 74 -9.35 3.84 8.07
C MET A 74 -9.51 2.35 7.79
N ARG A 75 -8.52 1.51 8.12
CA ARG A 75 -8.56 0.05 7.91
C ARG A 75 -9.70 -0.67 8.62
N SER A 76 -10.22 -0.10 9.70
CA SER A 76 -11.42 -0.62 10.37
C SER A 76 -12.73 -0.24 9.67
N VAL A 77 -12.68 0.68 8.71
CA VAL A 77 -13.84 1.23 8.01
C VAL A 77 -13.96 0.64 6.60
N GLU A 78 -12.83 0.46 5.91
CA GLU A 78 -12.80 0.00 4.52
C GLU A 78 -11.62 -0.98 4.34
N ASP A 79 -11.93 -2.23 3.97
CA ASP A 79 -10.95 -3.28 3.63
C ASP A 79 -11.30 -3.87 2.26
N SER A 80 -10.87 -3.18 1.21
CA SER A 80 -11.08 -3.59 -0.18
C SER A 80 -9.78 -3.51 -0.97
N VAL A 81 -9.73 -4.15 -2.14
CA VAL A 81 -8.60 -4.03 -3.07
C VAL A 81 -8.34 -2.57 -3.46
N TYR A 82 -9.38 -1.75 -3.53
CA TYR A 82 -9.26 -0.32 -3.86
C TYR A 82 -8.68 0.49 -2.71
N ALA A 83 -9.10 0.20 -1.47
CA ALA A 83 -8.53 0.80 -0.27
C ALA A 83 -7.04 0.46 -0.14
N HIS A 84 -6.68 -0.81 -0.34
CA HIS A 84 -5.30 -1.25 -0.37
C HIS A 84 -4.48 -0.52 -1.44
N SER A 85 -4.97 -0.45 -2.67
CA SER A 85 -4.30 0.27 -3.77
C SER A 85 -4.10 1.75 -3.45
N LEU A 86 -5.09 2.42 -2.86
CA LEU A 86 -4.96 3.81 -2.40
C LEU A 86 -3.92 3.93 -1.29
N ASN A 87 -3.96 3.08 -0.28
CA ASN A 87 -2.99 3.10 0.82
C ASN A 87 -1.56 2.91 0.30
N VAL A 88 -1.34 1.91 -0.55
CA VAL A 88 -0.03 1.65 -1.16
C VAL A 88 0.45 2.84 -1.97
N SER A 89 -0.43 3.53 -2.71
CA SER A 89 -0.06 4.73 -3.46
C SER A 89 0.38 5.89 -2.54
N LEU A 90 -0.34 6.11 -1.44
CA LEU A 90 -0.03 7.16 -0.46
C LEU A 90 1.29 6.86 0.30
N ILE A 91 1.51 5.59 0.68
CA ILE A 91 2.73 5.15 1.37
C ILE A 91 3.94 5.22 0.41
N SER A 92 3.79 4.77 -0.83
CA SER A 92 4.83 4.85 -1.86
C SER A 92 5.23 6.30 -2.12
N ARG A 93 4.27 7.21 -2.28
CA ARG A 93 4.54 8.65 -2.42
C ARG A 93 5.28 9.20 -1.20
N ARG A 94 4.92 8.79 0.01
CA ARG A 94 5.62 9.19 1.24
C ARG A 94 7.07 8.70 1.23
N LEU A 95 7.30 7.45 0.89
CA LEU A 95 8.67 6.88 0.79
C LEU A 95 9.49 7.58 -0.31
N GLY A 96 8.89 7.86 -1.47
CA GLY A 96 9.53 8.63 -2.53
C GLY A 96 9.95 10.04 -2.07
N ARG A 97 9.14 10.72 -1.24
CA ARG A 97 9.54 12.00 -0.64
C ARG A 97 10.73 11.87 0.31
N TRP A 98 10.78 10.83 1.10
CA TRP A 98 11.94 10.54 1.97
C TRP A 98 13.20 10.25 1.15
N LEU A 99 13.03 9.64 -0.01
CA LEU A 99 14.10 9.37 -0.99
C LEU A 99 14.45 10.58 -1.86
N LYS A 100 13.75 11.73 -1.68
CA LYS A 100 13.96 13.00 -2.40
C LYS A 100 13.66 12.92 -3.90
N PHE A 101 12.67 12.14 -4.29
CA PHE A 101 12.17 12.09 -5.67
C PHE A 101 11.58 13.45 -6.09
N SER A 102 11.74 13.79 -7.37
CA SER A 102 11.14 14.98 -7.97
C SER A 102 9.60 14.90 -7.98
N PRO A 103 8.88 16.01 -8.19
CA PRO A 103 7.42 15.97 -8.28
C PRO A 103 6.90 15.00 -9.34
N GLU A 104 7.55 14.91 -10.49
CA GLU A 104 7.22 14.03 -11.62
C GLU A 104 7.44 12.55 -11.25
N GLU A 105 8.58 12.24 -10.62
CA GLU A 105 8.87 10.90 -10.11
C GLU A 105 7.88 10.48 -9.02
N LEU A 106 7.49 11.41 -8.14
CA LEU A 106 6.46 11.16 -7.12
C LEU A 106 5.09 10.85 -7.74
N ASP A 107 4.72 11.51 -8.83
CA ASP A 107 3.46 11.26 -9.52
C ASP A 107 3.49 9.89 -10.21
N THR A 108 4.57 9.53 -10.87
CA THR A 108 4.80 8.19 -11.45
C THR A 108 4.74 7.11 -10.36
N LEU A 109 5.39 7.32 -9.21
CA LEU A 109 5.38 6.38 -8.08
C LEU A 109 3.99 6.25 -7.45
N THR A 110 3.23 7.33 -7.38
CA THR A 110 1.85 7.33 -6.90
C THR A 110 0.97 6.46 -7.79
N LEU A 111 1.08 6.62 -9.13
CA LEU A 111 0.36 5.79 -10.09
C LEU A 111 0.81 4.32 -10.04
N ALA A 112 2.11 4.07 -9.86
CA ALA A 112 2.62 2.72 -9.68
C ALA A 112 1.96 2.01 -8.50
N GLY A 113 1.87 2.68 -7.35
CA GLY A 113 1.16 2.16 -6.18
C GLY A 113 -0.35 2.01 -6.38
N ALA A 114 -0.99 2.96 -7.09
CA ALA A 114 -2.43 2.93 -7.37
C ALA A 114 -2.83 1.75 -8.28
N LEU A 115 -1.96 1.37 -9.20
CA LEU A 115 -2.25 0.38 -10.25
C LEU A 115 -1.63 -1.00 -10.00
N HIS A 116 -0.76 -1.15 -8.97
CA HIS A 116 0.02 -2.38 -8.77
C HIS A 116 -0.85 -3.65 -8.76
N ASP A 117 -2.02 -3.57 -8.19
CA ASP A 117 -2.96 -4.67 -7.96
C ASP A 117 -4.13 -4.73 -8.95
N ILE A 118 -4.15 -3.92 -10.03
CA ILE A 118 -5.27 -3.88 -10.99
C ILE A 118 -5.58 -5.26 -11.59
N GLY A 119 -4.59 -6.12 -11.71
CA GLY A 119 -4.78 -7.49 -12.22
C GLY A 119 -5.58 -8.40 -11.30
N LYS A 120 -5.75 -8.07 -10.01
CA LYS A 120 -6.64 -8.80 -9.11
C LYS A 120 -8.10 -8.77 -9.56
N LEU A 121 -8.49 -7.75 -10.33
CA LEU A 121 -9.84 -7.66 -10.92
C LEU A 121 -10.13 -8.73 -12.00
N LYS A 122 -9.11 -9.48 -12.44
CA LYS A 122 -9.24 -10.66 -13.32
C LYS A 122 -9.34 -11.99 -12.58
N ILE A 123 -9.18 -11.98 -11.26
CA ILE A 123 -9.26 -13.18 -10.43
C ILE A 123 -10.70 -13.34 -9.95
N PRO A 124 -11.29 -14.56 -10.00
CA PRO A 124 -12.62 -14.79 -9.49
C PRO A 124 -12.82 -14.32 -8.05
N ALA A 125 -13.91 -13.62 -7.78
CA ALA A 125 -14.21 -13.03 -6.48
C ALA A 125 -14.29 -14.08 -5.36
N GLU A 126 -14.76 -15.28 -5.68
CA GLU A 126 -14.81 -16.41 -4.75
C GLU A 126 -13.43 -16.88 -4.30
N VAL A 127 -12.40 -16.69 -5.12
CA VAL A 127 -11.00 -16.97 -4.75
C VAL A 127 -10.44 -15.82 -3.91
N LEU A 128 -10.55 -14.58 -4.40
CA LEU A 128 -10.00 -13.41 -3.69
C LEU A 128 -10.60 -13.22 -2.30
N ASN A 129 -11.90 -13.43 -2.16
CA ASN A 129 -12.65 -13.18 -0.91
C ASN A 129 -12.80 -14.45 -0.06
N LYS A 130 -12.09 -15.52 -0.40
CA LYS A 130 -12.16 -16.79 0.35
C LYS A 130 -11.72 -16.58 1.80
N PRO A 131 -12.56 -16.95 2.77
CA PRO A 131 -12.15 -16.93 4.16
C PRO A 131 -11.10 -18.02 4.43
N GLY A 132 -9.96 -17.63 4.99
CA GLY A 132 -8.87 -18.55 5.35
C GLY A 132 -7.73 -18.62 4.33
N LYS A 133 -7.02 -19.74 4.32
CA LYS A 133 -5.85 -19.94 3.44
C LYS A 133 -6.28 -20.40 2.04
N TYR A 134 -5.57 -19.92 1.03
CA TYR A 134 -5.67 -20.46 -0.35
C TYR A 134 -5.18 -21.89 -0.42
N THR A 135 -5.75 -22.69 -1.34
CA THR A 135 -5.09 -23.92 -1.81
C THR A 135 -3.88 -23.56 -2.67
N ASP A 136 -3.06 -24.56 -3.00
CA ASP A 136 -1.87 -24.31 -3.86
C ASP A 136 -2.30 -23.82 -5.26
N GLU A 137 -3.41 -24.34 -5.81
CA GLU A 137 -3.97 -23.95 -7.10
C GLU A 137 -4.52 -22.53 -7.04
N GLU A 138 -5.29 -22.19 -6.00
CA GLU A 138 -5.81 -20.83 -5.79
C GLU A 138 -4.66 -19.85 -5.62
N PHE A 139 -3.64 -20.19 -4.86
CA PHE A 139 -2.47 -19.33 -4.68
C PHE A 139 -1.68 -19.17 -5.99
N ALA A 140 -1.54 -20.24 -6.78
CA ALA A 140 -0.94 -20.16 -8.11
C ALA A 140 -1.73 -19.21 -9.04
N LEU A 141 -3.06 -19.23 -8.97
CA LEU A 141 -3.90 -18.28 -9.71
C LEU A 141 -3.73 -16.84 -9.22
N VAL A 142 -3.76 -16.62 -7.90
CA VAL A 142 -3.55 -15.28 -7.32
C VAL A 142 -2.19 -14.71 -7.72
N LYS A 143 -1.13 -15.53 -7.77
CA LYS A 143 0.20 -15.10 -8.24
C LYS A 143 0.25 -14.65 -9.71
N GLN A 144 -0.80 -14.84 -10.50
CA GLN A 144 -0.87 -14.34 -11.87
C GLN A 144 -1.30 -12.86 -11.96
N HIS A 145 -1.81 -12.25 -10.88
CA HIS A 145 -2.32 -10.86 -10.95
C HIS A 145 -1.28 -9.84 -11.44
N PRO A 146 0.05 -9.93 -11.15
CA PRO A 146 1.00 -8.98 -11.71
C PRO A 146 1.06 -9.06 -13.23
N LYS A 147 1.01 -10.27 -13.78
CA LYS A 147 0.97 -10.49 -15.22
C LYS A 147 -0.34 -10.02 -15.84
N PHE A 148 -1.47 -10.31 -15.22
CA PHE A 148 -2.78 -9.80 -15.66
C PHE A 148 -2.81 -8.28 -15.64
N GLY A 149 -2.27 -7.63 -14.59
CA GLY A 149 -2.18 -6.20 -14.48
C GLY A 149 -1.30 -5.60 -15.59
N TYR A 150 -0.13 -6.17 -15.83
CA TYR A 150 0.74 -5.75 -16.93
C TYR A 150 0.05 -5.89 -18.29
N ASP A 151 -0.65 -7.00 -18.54
CA ASP A 151 -1.38 -7.21 -19.79
C ASP A 151 -2.51 -6.19 -20.02
N ILE A 152 -3.18 -5.75 -18.94
CA ILE A 152 -4.17 -4.66 -19.01
C ILE A 152 -3.50 -3.33 -19.41
N LEU A 153 -2.32 -3.03 -18.85
CA LEU A 153 -1.70 -1.71 -18.94
C LEU A 153 -0.65 -1.55 -20.05
N LYS A 154 -0.14 -2.63 -20.63
CA LYS A 154 1.03 -2.62 -21.54
C LYS A 154 0.86 -1.72 -22.77
N SER A 155 -0.35 -1.60 -23.31
CA SER A 155 -0.66 -0.79 -24.49
C SER A 155 -1.04 0.66 -24.16
N LEU A 156 -1.25 1.00 -22.88
CA LEU A 156 -1.65 2.33 -22.46
C LEU A 156 -0.44 3.27 -22.43
N PRO A 157 -0.66 4.59 -22.62
CA PRO A 157 0.41 5.60 -22.61
C PRO A 157 0.85 5.95 -21.18
N LEU A 158 1.23 4.93 -20.42
CA LEU A 158 1.77 5.06 -19.08
C LEU A 158 3.29 4.97 -19.09
N ASP A 159 3.92 5.60 -18.11
CA ASP A 159 5.35 5.48 -17.88
C ASP A 159 5.77 4.01 -17.73
N SER A 160 6.95 3.67 -18.21
CA SER A 160 7.49 2.31 -18.16
C SER A 160 7.70 1.82 -16.73
N HIS A 161 8.04 2.70 -15.79
CA HIS A 161 8.20 2.39 -14.37
C HIS A 161 6.87 1.95 -13.74
N VAL A 162 5.74 2.56 -14.10
CA VAL A 162 4.42 2.13 -13.64
C VAL A 162 4.14 0.70 -14.08
N LYS A 163 4.37 0.38 -15.37
CA LYS A 163 4.14 -0.97 -15.92
C LYS A 163 5.04 -2.03 -15.29
N LYS A 164 6.31 -1.67 -15.06
CA LYS A 164 7.27 -2.55 -14.35
C LYS A 164 6.89 -2.74 -12.89
N ALA A 165 6.43 -1.69 -12.21
CA ALA A 165 5.97 -1.82 -10.83
C ALA A 165 4.77 -2.78 -10.72
N VAL A 166 3.79 -2.68 -11.62
CA VAL A 166 2.65 -3.60 -11.68
C VAL A 166 3.11 -5.05 -11.88
N LEU A 167 4.09 -5.29 -12.76
CA LEU A 167 4.59 -6.65 -13.04
C LEU A 167 5.47 -7.20 -11.90
N CYS A 168 6.29 -6.36 -11.24
CA CYS A 168 7.43 -6.80 -10.44
C CYS A 168 7.32 -6.45 -8.95
N HIS A 169 6.21 -5.91 -8.43
CA HIS A 169 6.10 -5.54 -7.01
C HIS A 169 6.17 -6.73 -6.04
N HIS A 170 6.00 -7.94 -6.51
CA HIS A 170 6.20 -9.16 -5.73
C HIS A 170 7.58 -9.81 -5.94
N GLU A 171 8.45 -9.23 -6.75
CA GLU A 171 9.83 -9.67 -6.82
C GLU A 171 10.57 -9.36 -5.52
N ARG A 172 11.59 -10.14 -5.24
CA ARG A 172 12.42 -10.00 -4.02
C ARG A 172 13.88 -9.96 -4.41
N SER A 173 14.67 -9.12 -3.74
CA SER A 173 16.09 -8.89 -4.03
C SER A 173 16.94 -10.18 -4.03
N ASP A 174 16.51 -11.20 -3.27
CA ASP A 174 17.15 -12.52 -3.18
C ASP A 174 16.70 -13.51 -4.28
N GLY A 175 15.84 -13.06 -5.22
CA GLY A 175 15.30 -13.91 -6.29
C GLY A 175 14.16 -14.83 -5.87
N SER A 176 13.72 -14.79 -4.63
CA SER A 176 12.61 -15.64 -4.11
C SER A 176 11.22 -15.15 -4.50
N GLY A 177 11.12 -14.02 -5.19
CA GLY A 177 9.88 -13.39 -5.60
C GLY A 177 9.23 -14.03 -6.84
N TYR A 178 8.18 -13.37 -7.34
CA TYR A 178 7.47 -13.75 -8.56
C TYR A 178 7.00 -12.50 -9.32
N PRO A 179 6.67 -12.61 -10.62
CA PRO A 179 6.48 -13.81 -11.42
C PRO A 179 7.75 -14.40 -12.04
N THR A 180 8.89 -13.69 -12.01
CA THR A 180 10.10 -14.05 -12.79
C THR A 180 11.26 -14.53 -11.92
N GLY A 181 11.31 -14.13 -10.64
CA GLY A 181 12.44 -14.39 -9.74
C GLY A 181 13.63 -13.49 -10.05
N LEU A 182 13.40 -12.19 -10.27
CA LEU A 182 14.43 -11.21 -10.58
C LEU A 182 15.39 -11.02 -9.40
N SER A 183 16.66 -10.77 -9.70
CA SER A 183 17.64 -10.33 -8.72
C SER A 183 17.52 -8.83 -8.44
N GLN A 184 18.14 -8.36 -7.35
CA GLN A 184 18.06 -6.95 -6.95
C GLN A 184 18.42 -5.97 -8.07
N SER A 185 19.43 -6.29 -8.90
CA SER A 185 19.89 -5.41 -9.98
C SER A 185 18.87 -5.27 -11.11
N ASP A 186 17.95 -6.22 -11.25
CA ASP A 186 17.00 -6.30 -12.35
C ASP A 186 15.60 -5.79 -11.96
N ILE A 187 15.35 -5.62 -10.65
CA ILE A 187 14.10 -5.06 -10.13
C ILE A 187 14.12 -3.53 -10.32
N ASP A 188 13.10 -3.04 -11.02
CA ASP A 188 12.88 -1.61 -11.18
C ASP A 188 12.72 -0.90 -9.82
N GLU A 189 13.32 0.29 -9.65
CA GLU A 189 13.30 1.00 -8.38
C GLU A 189 11.89 1.34 -7.89
N TYR A 190 10.95 1.67 -8.79
CA TYR A 190 9.56 1.94 -8.43
C TYR A 190 8.86 0.66 -7.96
N ALA A 191 9.13 -0.48 -8.59
CA ALA A 191 8.65 -1.78 -8.15
C ALA A 191 9.17 -2.12 -6.75
N ALA A 192 10.46 -1.86 -6.48
CA ALA A 192 11.07 -2.10 -5.17
C ALA A 192 10.46 -1.21 -4.07
N ILE A 193 10.15 0.06 -4.37
CA ILE A 193 9.48 0.97 -3.43
C ILE A 193 8.04 0.53 -3.17
N VAL A 194 7.27 0.24 -4.22
CA VAL A 194 5.88 -0.25 -4.12
C VAL A 194 5.82 -1.55 -3.33
N SER A 195 6.78 -2.47 -3.51
CA SER A 195 6.88 -3.73 -2.77
C SER A 195 6.99 -3.52 -1.24
N ILE A 196 7.73 -2.52 -0.79
CA ILE A 196 7.84 -2.17 0.65
C ILE A 196 6.51 -1.61 1.16
N ALA A 197 5.88 -0.71 0.39
CA ALA A 197 4.61 -0.10 0.76
C ALA A 197 3.47 -1.12 0.82
N ASP A 198 3.40 -2.05 -0.15
CA ASP A 198 2.45 -3.15 -0.22
C ASP A 198 2.53 -4.05 1.02
N VAL A 199 3.74 -4.53 1.34
CA VAL A 199 3.94 -5.41 2.50
C VAL A 199 3.66 -4.67 3.81
N TYR A 200 4.03 -3.39 3.93
CA TYR A 200 3.70 -2.59 5.10
C TYR A 200 2.19 -2.47 5.30
N ASP A 201 1.44 -2.11 4.23
CA ASP A 201 -0.02 -2.01 4.31
C ASP A 201 -0.65 -3.36 4.63
N ALA A 202 -0.22 -4.43 3.97
CA ALA A 202 -0.71 -5.78 4.21
C ALA A 202 -0.46 -6.27 5.65
N MET A 203 0.70 -5.93 6.26
CA MET A 203 1.01 -6.31 7.65
C MET A 203 0.21 -5.52 8.69
N THR A 204 -0.07 -4.26 8.41
CA THR A 204 -0.79 -3.37 9.33
C THR A 204 -2.31 -3.39 9.13
N ALA A 205 -2.84 -4.06 8.10
CA ALA A 205 -4.26 -4.31 7.91
C ALA A 205 -4.75 -5.48 8.78
N ALA A 206 -6.00 -5.41 9.25
CA ALA A 206 -6.69 -6.56 9.80
C ALA A 206 -7.00 -7.56 8.66
N ARG A 207 -6.82 -8.83 8.92
CA ARG A 207 -7.22 -9.90 8.00
C ARG A 207 -8.14 -10.87 8.73
N SER A 208 -9.00 -11.58 8.02
CA SER A 208 -9.93 -12.56 8.62
C SER A 208 -9.25 -13.61 9.49
N TYR A 209 -7.96 -13.84 9.29
CA TYR A 209 -7.14 -14.84 9.98
C TYR A 209 -6.01 -14.25 10.84
N ARG A 210 -5.86 -12.91 10.90
CA ARG A 210 -4.77 -12.25 11.64
C ARG A 210 -5.15 -10.84 12.09
N ALA A 211 -4.91 -10.53 13.37
CA ALA A 211 -4.96 -9.17 13.87
C ALA A 211 -3.91 -8.27 13.18
N PRO A 212 -4.16 -6.95 13.03
CA PRO A 212 -3.19 -6.02 12.52
C PRO A 212 -1.94 -5.98 13.41
N LEU A 213 -0.77 -5.96 12.79
CA LEU A 213 0.48 -5.78 13.53
C LEU A 213 0.64 -4.30 13.89
N CYS A 214 1.15 -4.02 15.07
CA CYS A 214 1.59 -2.67 15.39
C CYS A 214 2.85 -2.31 14.61
N VAL A 215 3.11 -1.02 14.43
CA VAL A 215 4.24 -0.52 13.63
C VAL A 215 5.58 -1.10 14.09
N PHE A 216 5.81 -1.25 15.40
CA PHE A 216 7.06 -1.81 15.94
C PHE A 216 7.23 -3.30 15.59
N GLN A 217 6.13 -4.07 15.55
CA GLN A 217 6.17 -5.46 15.08
C GLN A 217 6.49 -5.53 13.58
N VAL A 218 5.98 -4.59 12.79
CA VAL A 218 6.29 -4.50 11.36
C VAL A 218 7.78 -4.16 11.16
N ILE A 219 8.32 -3.20 11.92
CA ILE A 219 9.75 -2.87 11.89
C ILE A 219 10.58 -4.11 12.20
N ASN A 220 10.27 -4.82 13.28
CA ASN A 220 10.96 -6.05 13.67
C ASN A 220 10.92 -7.14 12.58
N ASN A 221 9.77 -7.31 11.91
CA ASN A 221 9.64 -8.27 10.80
C ASN A 221 10.52 -7.88 9.60
N PHE A 222 10.58 -6.60 9.27
CA PHE A 222 11.47 -6.11 8.20
C PHE A 222 12.95 -6.24 8.56
N GLU A 223 13.33 -6.04 9.82
CA GLU A 223 14.71 -6.24 10.28
C GLU A 223 15.14 -7.71 10.23
N HIS A 224 14.25 -8.63 10.61
CA HIS A 224 14.55 -10.06 10.60
C HIS A 224 14.63 -10.65 9.19
N ASP A 225 13.63 -10.40 8.35
CA ASP A 225 13.45 -11.08 7.07
C ASP A 225 13.66 -10.15 5.87
N GLY A 226 13.60 -8.85 6.07
CA GLY A 226 13.47 -7.90 4.99
C GLY A 226 14.78 -7.44 4.35
N LEU A 227 15.89 -7.43 5.08
CA LEU A 227 17.14 -6.86 4.55
C LEU A 227 17.70 -7.64 3.34
N SER A 228 17.42 -8.93 3.23
CA SER A 228 17.78 -9.72 2.06
C SER A 228 16.75 -9.67 0.93
N LYS A 229 15.47 -9.37 1.27
CA LYS A 229 14.34 -9.43 0.33
C LYS A 229 14.02 -8.10 -0.34
N TYR A 230 14.47 -6.99 0.23
CA TYR A 230 14.19 -5.65 -0.30
C TYR A 230 15.48 -4.89 -0.57
N ASN A 231 15.40 -3.90 -1.47
CA ASN A 231 16.53 -3.01 -1.74
C ASN A 231 16.96 -2.32 -0.44
N PRO A 232 18.24 -2.50 0.01
CA PRO A 232 18.71 -2.00 1.31
C PRO A 232 18.55 -0.48 1.47
N LYS A 233 18.79 0.30 0.42
CA LYS A 233 18.62 1.76 0.44
C LYS A 233 17.18 2.14 0.76
N PHE A 234 16.21 1.49 0.13
CA PHE A 234 14.79 1.84 0.28
C PHE A 234 14.22 1.35 1.60
N ILE A 235 14.54 0.12 1.98
CA ILE A 235 14.01 -0.44 3.24
C ILE A 235 14.61 0.27 4.47
N LEU A 236 15.91 0.57 4.49
CA LEU A 236 16.52 1.30 5.59
C LEU A 236 16.00 2.74 5.68
N THR A 237 15.79 3.41 4.54
CA THR A 237 15.14 4.73 4.52
C THR A 237 13.72 4.64 5.10
N PHE A 238 12.94 3.64 4.70
CA PHE A 238 11.60 3.43 5.24
C PHE A 238 11.62 3.20 6.75
N LEU A 239 12.42 2.25 7.23
CA LEU A 239 12.49 1.89 8.65
C LEU A 239 12.94 3.06 9.54
N SER A 240 13.96 3.81 9.12
CA SER A 240 14.45 4.96 9.89
C SER A 240 13.41 6.06 10.01
N HIS A 241 12.67 6.35 8.93
CA HIS A 241 11.66 7.40 8.95
C HIS A 241 10.37 6.97 9.64
N ILE A 242 9.94 5.71 9.48
CA ILE A 242 8.74 5.22 10.17
C ILE A 242 8.97 5.13 11.69
N ALA A 243 10.15 4.66 12.12
CA ALA A 243 10.50 4.67 13.53
C ALA A 243 10.55 6.10 14.09
N GLY A 244 11.18 7.05 13.37
CA GLY A 244 11.22 8.47 13.74
C GLY A 244 9.84 9.14 13.79
N THR A 245 8.89 8.70 12.94
CA THR A 245 7.52 9.21 12.93
C THR A 245 6.80 8.95 14.25
N TYR A 246 7.10 7.83 14.92
CA TYR A 246 6.49 7.47 16.20
C TYR A 246 7.36 7.83 17.42
N GLN A 247 8.48 8.50 17.22
CA GLN A 247 9.32 9.00 18.30
C GLN A 247 8.55 10.00 19.19
N ASN A 248 8.72 9.92 20.51
CA ASN A 248 8.00 10.72 21.50
C ASN A 248 6.48 10.46 21.61
N ASN A 249 5.95 9.43 20.98
CA ASN A 249 4.60 8.98 21.25
C ASN A 249 4.56 8.05 22.47
N ARG A 250 3.48 8.12 23.23
CA ARG A 250 3.23 7.18 24.32
C ARG A 250 2.80 5.84 23.77
N VAL A 251 3.41 4.77 24.24
CA VAL A 251 3.05 3.40 23.88
C VAL A 251 2.64 2.65 25.16
N LEU A 252 1.58 1.85 25.08
CA LEU A 252 1.21 0.93 26.15
C LEU A 252 2.08 -0.31 26.02
N LEU A 253 2.89 -0.58 27.04
CA LEU A 253 3.73 -1.77 27.10
C LEU A 253 2.89 -3.01 27.49
N ASN A 254 3.41 -4.21 27.19
CA ASN A 254 2.75 -5.47 27.53
C ASN A 254 2.54 -5.67 29.04
N ASP A 255 3.29 -4.96 29.86
CA ASP A 255 3.17 -4.95 31.34
C ASP A 255 2.25 -3.85 31.87
N GLY A 256 1.55 -3.12 30.98
CA GLY A 256 0.57 -2.08 31.34
C GLY A 256 1.16 -0.69 31.61
N ARG A 257 2.48 -0.51 31.49
CA ARG A 257 3.13 0.83 31.58
C ARG A 257 2.92 1.63 30.31
N VAL A 258 2.94 2.98 30.42
CA VAL A 258 2.78 3.93 29.30
C VAL A 258 4.01 4.79 29.19
#